data_65373c0be32ee1fae83f8c68d6c3121c
#
_entry.id   65373c0be32ee1fae83f8c68d6c3121c
#
_cell.length_a   1.000
_cell.length_b   1.000
_cell.length_c   1.000
_cell.angle_alpha   90.00
_cell.angle_beta   90.00
_cell.angle_gamma   90.00
#
_symmetry.space_group_name_H-M   'P 1'
#
loop_
_entity.id
_entity.type
_entity.pdbx_description
1 polymer ?
#
loop_
_entity_poly.entity_id
_entity_poly.type
_entity_poly.pdbx_seq_one_letter_code
_entity_poly.pdbx_strand_id
1 'polypeptide(L)'
;MELNVRKEFGFLAGFADLLGTEVKNGILVIPETKGKGYLMGFRLDNSINMLVSFYEFNDNLLAKRFGSQNTLNRILFSFNNIFPDAHSKNKYSREDLPSIQIFKGKLNIETFYPGRTKFNSIFIAIDSDELAKTLGLHIDNEIFKNIIDSEQSILFEELISPKIQQVALEIIQAEIRDSLSDFFFKIKAEELIYLTLKELFKRENPTTHALNQIDVQKIYKVRDQILTEISEPPIIKDLASQIGMSESKFKRLFKQIFGDSFFSYYQKFRMKEAARLLKENEMSVSQVGFSLGFSNLSHFAKVFEEHIGMKPKSFQKKKWIQD
;
A
#
# COMPACT_ATOMS: atom_id res chain seq x y z
N MET A 1 17.71 12.43 4.32
CA MET A 1 18.20 12.19 2.93
C MET A 1 17.08 12.46 1.94
N GLU A 2 17.36 12.87 0.72
CA GLU A 2 16.34 13.09 -0.32
C GLU A 2 16.73 12.32 -1.60
N LEU A 3 15.84 11.44 -2.06
CA LEU A 3 16.01 10.65 -3.27
C LEU A 3 15.10 11.18 -4.36
N ASN A 4 15.68 11.60 -5.48
CA ASN A 4 14.94 12.09 -6.65
C ASN A 4 15.01 11.06 -7.77
N VAL A 5 13.94 10.31 -8.01
CA VAL A 5 13.87 9.29 -9.06
C VAL A 5 13.21 9.89 -10.31
N ARG A 6 14.00 10.17 -11.33
CA ARG A 6 13.55 10.77 -12.60
C ARG A 6 13.33 9.75 -13.72
N LYS A 7 13.85 8.51 -13.58
CA LYS A 7 13.73 7.43 -14.58
C LYS A 7 13.15 6.19 -13.94
N GLU A 8 12.30 5.46 -14.65
CA GLU A 8 11.56 4.30 -14.15
C GLU A 8 12.44 3.18 -13.58
N PHE A 9 13.63 2.99 -14.13
CA PHE A 9 14.59 1.95 -13.71
C PHE A 9 15.84 2.51 -13.05
N GLY A 10 15.86 3.82 -12.84
CA GLY A 10 16.91 4.49 -12.07
C GLY A 10 16.72 4.33 -10.55
N PHE A 11 15.74 3.54 -10.08
CA PHE A 11 15.49 3.43 -8.64
C PHE A 11 16.70 2.85 -7.92
N LEU A 12 17.23 1.71 -8.37
CA LEU A 12 18.44 1.14 -7.80
C LEU A 12 19.67 2.05 -8.01
N ALA A 13 19.84 2.59 -9.21
CA ALA A 13 20.94 3.50 -9.48
C ALA A 13 20.84 4.79 -8.65
N GLY A 14 19.63 5.36 -8.53
CA GLY A 14 19.42 6.54 -7.70
C GLY A 14 19.68 6.28 -6.21
N PHE A 15 19.36 5.09 -5.70
CA PHE A 15 19.72 4.70 -4.34
C PHE A 15 21.23 4.46 -4.20
N ALA A 16 21.87 3.85 -5.21
CA ALA A 16 23.32 3.64 -5.21
C ALA A 16 24.05 4.98 -5.12
N ASP A 17 23.68 5.95 -5.95
CA ASP A 17 24.24 7.30 -5.95
C ASP A 17 24.01 8.00 -4.58
N LEU A 18 22.78 7.95 -4.05
CA LEU A 18 22.44 8.56 -2.77
C LEU A 18 23.22 7.98 -1.60
N LEU A 19 23.43 6.66 -1.62
CA LEU A 19 24.06 5.94 -0.51
C LEU A 19 25.59 5.83 -0.67
N GLY A 20 26.14 6.25 -1.83
CA GLY A 20 27.55 6.12 -2.14
C GLY A 20 28.00 4.65 -2.24
N THR A 21 27.18 3.80 -2.86
CA THR A 21 27.42 2.37 -3.02
C THR A 21 27.18 1.93 -4.46
N GLU A 22 27.41 0.65 -4.76
CA GLU A 22 27.25 0.08 -6.10
C GLU A 22 26.16 -1.01 -6.11
N VAL A 23 25.51 -1.15 -7.27
CA VAL A 23 24.62 -2.29 -7.55
C VAL A 23 25.46 -3.44 -8.09
N LYS A 24 25.45 -4.58 -7.41
CA LYS A 24 26.15 -5.82 -7.85
C LYS A 24 25.14 -6.92 -8.13
N ASN A 25 25.14 -7.45 -9.35
CA ASN A 25 24.21 -8.51 -9.77
C ASN A 25 22.73 -8.19 -9.48
N GLY A 26 22.30 -6.94 -9.73
CA GLY A 26 20.94 -6.51 -9.46
C GLY A 26 20.60 -6.26 -7.98
N ILE A 27 21.57 -6.40 -7.07
CA ILE A 27 21.41 -6.20 -5.63
C ILE A 27 22.19 -4.97 -5.19
N LEU A 28 21.52 -4.12 -4.42
CA LEU A 28 22.11 -3.02 -3.69
C LEU A 28 22.03 -3.33 -2.20
N VAL A 29 23.15 -3.43 -1.53
CA VAL A 29 23.24 -3.55 -0.07
C VAL A 29 23.39 -2.17 0.54
N ILE A 30 22.62 -1.88 1.57
CA ILE A 30 22.69 -0.58 2.27
C ILE A 30 23.95 -0.56 3.13
N PRO A 31 24.83 0.46 2.97
CA PRO A 31 26.02 0.60 3.82
C PRO A 31 25.64 0.77 5.30
N GLU A 32 26.37 0.12 6.19
CA GLU A 32 26.11 0.17 7.66
C GLU A 32 26.09 1.61 8.21
N THR A 33 26.84 2.51 7.62
CA THR A 33 26.86 3.95 7.99
C THR A 33 25.54 4.66 7.68
N LYS A 34 24.72 4.12 6.77
CA LYS A 34 23.43 4.69 6.33
C LYS A 34 22.22 3.91 6.84
N GLY A 35 22.41 2.64 7.21
CA GLY A 35 21.34 1.76 7.64
C GLY A 35 21.70 0.30 7.49
N LYS A 36 20.69 -0.54 7.27
CA LYS A 36 20.83 -1.97 7.00
C LYS A 36 19.76 -2.45 6.03
N GLY A 37 20.05 -3.55 5.34
CA GLY A 37 19.12 -4.17 4.41
C GLY A 37 19.60 -4.11 2.98
N TYR A 38 18.66 -4.31 2.04
CA TYR A 38 18.97 -4.43 0.63
C TYR A 38 17.79 -4.03 -0.27
N LEU A 39 18.11 -3.75 -1.52
CA LEU A 39 17.15 -3.64 -2.62
C LEU A 39 17.59 -4.59 -3.74
N MET A 40 16.66 -5.35 -4.30
CA MET A 40 16.91 -6.28 -5.41
C MET A 40 16.02 -5.92 -6.59
N GLY A 41 16.61 -5.71 -7.75
CA GLY A 41 15.91 -5.41 -8.99
C GLY A 41 15.97 -6.57 -9.97
N PHE A 42 14.84 -6.91 -10.56
CA PHE A 42 14.68 -7.98 -11.54
C PHE A 42 14.09 -7.39 -12.83
N ARG A 43 14.71 -7.72 -13.95
CA ARG A 43 14.12 -7.52 -15.27
C ARG A 43 13.61 -8.88 -15.75
N LEU A 44 12.34 -9.15 -15.44
CA LEU A 44 11.74 -10.47 -15.66
C LEU A 44 11.53 -10.78 -17.15
N ASP A 45 11.25 -9.72 -17.92
CA ASP A 45 11.26 -9.73 -19.39
C ASP A 45 11.37 -8.28 -19.92
N ASN A 46 11.00 -8.04 -21.18
CA ASN A 46 11.08 -6.70 -21.77
C ASN A 46 9.99 -5.74 -21.24
N SER A 47 8.91 -6.26 -20.67
CA SER A 47 7.71 -5.53 -20.27
C SER A 47 7.46 -5.51 -18.76
N ILE A 48 8.04 -6.48 -18.00
CA ILE A 48 7.83 -6.62 -16.56
C ILE A 48 9.14 -6.43 -15.81
N ASN A 49 9.09 -5.53 -14.84
CA ASN A 49 10.21 -5.32 -13.92
C ASN A 49 9.71 -5.40 -12.49
N MET A 50 10.53 -5.95 -11.60
CA MET A 50 10.23 -6.06 -10.18
C MET A 50 11.38 -5.52 -9.35
N LEU A 51 11.05 -4.85 -8.25
CA LEU A 51 11.98 -4.40 -7.22
C LEU A 51 11.49 -4.94 -5.88
N VAL A 52 12.34 -5.66 -5.18
CA VAL A 52 12.12 -6.11 -3.81
C VAL A 52 12.98 -5.29 -2.89
N SER A 53 12.41 -4.73 -1.85
CA SER A 53 13.11 -3.85 -0.92
C SER A 53 12.90 -4.30 0.52
N PHE A 54 13.99 -4.37 1.26
CA PHE A 54 13.99 -4.67 2.69
C PHE A 54 15.08 -3.84 3.35
N TYR A 55 14.69 -2.78 4.09
CA TYR A 55 15.67 -1.86 4.65
C TYR A 55 15.19 -1.10 5.89
N GLU A 56 16.16 -0.61 6.62
CA GLU A 56 16.01 0.31 7.74
C GLU A 56 17.12 1.36 7.64
N PHE A 57 16.76 2.62 7.38
CA PHE A 57 17.72 3.72 7.34
C PHE A 57 17.99 4.29 8.72
N ASN A 58 19.20 4.80 8.95
CA ASN A 58 19.55 5.51 10.20
C ASN A 58 18.82 6.86 10.30
N ASP A 59 18.69 7.55 9.16
CA ASP A 59 18.08 8.88 9.03
C ASP A 59 16.78 8.83 8.23
N ASN A 60 15.96 9.88 8.37
CA ASN A 60 14.78 10.07 7.54
C ASN A 60 15.15 10.17 6.05
N LEU A 61 14.38 9.51 5.21
CA LEU A 61 14.49 9.57 3.76
C LEU A 61 13.19 10.11 3.15
N LEU A 62 13.30 11.13 2.31
CA LEU A 62 12.21 11.58 1.44
C LEU A 62 12.51 11.11 0.01
N ALA A 63 11.75 10.14 -0.48
CA ALA A 63 11.83 9.69 -1.87
C ALA A 63 10.79 10.42 -2.71
N LYS A 64 11.25 11.11 -3.76
CA LYS A 64 10.41 11.81 -4.73
C LYS A 64 10.51 11.10 -6.07
N ARG A 65 9.41 10.55 -6.53
CA ARG A 65 9.29 9.97 -7.85
C ARG A 65 8.54 10.92 -8.76
N PHE A 66 9.16 11.29 -9.86
CA PHE A 66 8.57 12.16 -10.86
C PHE A 66 7.94 11.33 -11.98
N GLY A 67 6.66 11.58 -12.26
CA GLY A 67 5.99 11.03 -13.42
C GLY A 67 6.60 11.58 -14.71
N SER A 68 6.79 10.74 -15.72
CA SER A 68 7.33 11.09 -17.03
C SER A 68 6.39 10.64 -18.16
N GLN A 69 6.66 11.04 -19.41
CA GLN A 69 5.91 10.53 -20.56
C GLN A 69 6.00 9.01 -20.69
N ASN A 70 7.14 8.41 -20.29
CA ASN A 70 7.35 6.97 -20.35
C ASN A 70 6.52 6.20 -19.30
N THR A 71 5.98 6.88 -18.27
CA THR A 71 5.10 6.26 -17.27
C THR A 71 3.65 6.15 -17.73
N LEU A 72 3.27 6.77 -18.83
CA LEU A 72 1.90 6.71 -19.35
C LEU A 72 1.50 5.30 -19.81
N ASN A 73 2.44 4.55 -20.38
CA ASN A 73 2.18 3.20 -20.87
C ASN A 73 2.51 2.12 -19.83
N ARG A 74 2.86 2.51 -18.60
CA ARG A 74 3.18 1.57 -17.53
C ARG A 74 2.21 1.64 -16.39
N ILE A 75 1.80 0.48 -15.94
CA ILE A 75 1.02 0.28 -14.73
C ILE A 75 1.97 -0.19 -13.64
N LEU A 76 1.84 0.44 -12.49
CA LEU A 76 2.72 0.24 -11.36
C LEU A 76 1.93 -0.31 -10.19
N PHE A 77 2.36 -1.45 -9.67
CA PHE A 77 1.84 -2.08 -8.47
C PHE A 77 2.88 -1.92 -7.37
N SER A 78 2.55 -1.21 -6.32
CA SER A 78 3.42 -1.00 -5.16
C SER A 78 2.81 -1.63 -3.93
N PHE A 79 3.38 -2.74 -3.48
CA PHE A 79 3.03 -3.44 -2.25
C PHE A 79 3.91 -2.88 -1.14
N ASN A 80 3.32 -2.08 -0.26
CA ASN A 80 4.06 -1.34 0.76
C ASN A 80 3.82 -1.93 2.13
N ASN A 81 4.87 -2.01 2.93
CA ASN A 81 4.86 -2.50 4.30
C ASN A 81 4.10 -3.82 4.46
N ILE A 82 4.44 -4.79 3.62
CA ILE A 82 3.76 -6.10 3.53
C ILE A 82 3.81 -6.83 4.88
N PHE A 83 4.92 -6.70 5.59
CA PHE A 83 5.18 -7.27 6.92
C PHE A 83 5.46 -6.12 7.90
N PRO A 84 4.41 -5.51 8.48
CA PRO A 84 4.58 -4.40 9.40
C PRO A 84 5.35 -4.83 10.65
N ASP A 85 6.24 -3.97 11.12
CA ASP A 85 6.93 -4.20 12.40
C ASP A 85 5.94 -4.06 13.56
N ALA A 86 5.70 -5.16 14.27
CA ALA A 86 4.83 -5.19 15.44
C ALA A 86 5.25 -4.21 16.56
N HIS A 87 6.52 -3.80 16.55
CA HIS A 87 7.10 -2.89 17.53
C HIS A 87 7.22 -1.44 17.07
N SER A 88 6.72 -1.11 15.87
CA SER A 88 6.73 0.27 15.38
C SER A 88 5.95 1.20 16.32
N LYS A 89 6.62 2.24 16.80
CA LYS A 89 5.99 3.25 17.70
C LYS A 89 5.04 4.18 16.94
N ASN A 90 5.21 4.32 15.62
CA ASN A 90 4.38 5.18 14.75
C ASN A 90 3.32 4.33 14.03
N LYS A 91 2.41 3.74 14.76
CA LYS A 91 1.44 2.73 14.29
C LYS A 91 0.41 3.25 13.26
N TYR A 92 0.43 4.52 12.91
CA TYR A 92 -0.61 5.17 12.09
C TYR A 92 -0.08 6.11 11.00
N SER A 93 1.21 6.05 10.67
CA SER A 93 1.68 6.76 9.49
C SER A 93 1.26 6.03 8.21
N ARG A 94 1.18 6.77 7.09
CA ARG A 94 0.87 6.20 5.77
C ARG A 94 1.80 5.03 5.43
N GLU A 95 3.05 5.15 5.85
CA GLU A 95 4.13 4.23 5.57
C GLU A 95 4.01 2.92 6.36
N ASP A 96 3.31 2.93 7.50
CA ASP A 96 3.20 1.77 8.39
C ASP A 96 2.05 0.84 8.04
N LEU A 97 1.12 1.28 7.18
CA LEU A 97 -0.04 0.47 6.80
C LEU A 97 0.29 -0.45 5.62
N PRO A 98 0.04 -1.78 5.77
CA PRO A 98 0.09 -2.69 4.64
C PRO A 98 -0.90 -2.26 3.56
N SER A 99 -0.39 -1.84 2.41
CA SER A 99 -1.23 -1.34 1.32
C SER A 99 -0.65 -1.69 -0.05
N ILE A 100 -1.55 -1.79 -1.03
CA ILE A 100 -1.20 -1.94 -2.43
C ILE A 100 -1.66 -0.68 -3.14
N GLN A 101 -0.75 0.01 -3.80
CA GLN A 101 -1.08 1.13 -4.67
C GLN A 101 -0.92 0.70 -6.12
N ILE A 102 -1.99 0.93 -6.91
CA ILE A 102 -1.99 0.69 -8.35
C ILE A 102 -2.10 2.05 -9.01
N PHE A 103 -1.10 2.43 -9.79
CA PHE A 103 -1.11 3.72 -10.44
C PHE A 103 -0.56 3.69 -11.86
N LYS A 104 -1.08 4.60 -12.69
CA LYS A 104 -0.65 4.88 -14.05
C LYS A 104 -0.63 6.38 -14.25
N GLY A 105 0.25 6.87 -15.11
CA GLY A 105 0.26 8.29 -15.51
C GLY A 105 1.38 9.12 -14.86
N LYS A 106 1.18 10.43 -14.86
CA LYS A 106 2.21 11.44 -14.51
C LYS A 106 2.15 11.91 -13.05
N LEU A 107 1.55 11.15 -12.14
CA LEU A 107 1.52 11.55 -10.73
C LEU A 107 2.94 11.51 -10.15
N ASN A 108 3.35 12.61 -9.52
CA ASN A 108 4.53 12.61 -8.69
C ASN A 108 4.16 11.99 -7.33
N ILE A 109 4.94 11.06 -6.87
CA ILE A 109 4.72 10.40 -5.58
C ILE A 109 5.88 10.79 -4.67
N GLU A 110 5.52 11.35 -3.52
CA GLU A 110 6.46 11.59 -2.43
C GLU A 110 6.18 10.57 -1.34
N THR A 111 7.20 9.83 -0.94
CA THR A 111 7.13 8.87 0.16
C THR A 111 8.16 9.26 1.20
N PHE A 112 7.70 9.45 2.41
CA PHE A 112 8.56 9.73 3.57
C PHE A 112 8.83 8.44 4.31
N TYR A 113 10.08 8.11 4.50
CA TYR A 113 10.54 6.96 5.27
C TYR A 113 11.20 7.45 6.55
N PRO A 114 10.56 7.26 7.72
CA PRO A 114 11.15 7.60 9.00
C PRO A 114 12.43 6.80 9.24
N GLY A 115 13.46 7.45 9.78
CA GLY A 115 14.67 6.75 10.19
C GLY A 115 14.39 5.73 11.29
N ARG A 116 15.19 4.67 11.34
CA ARG A 116 15.10 3.56 12.30
C ARG A 116 13.76 2.80 12.27
N THR A 117 13.12 2.82 11.11
CA THR A 117 11.89 2.07 10.83
C THR A 117 12.19 1.03 9.75
N LYS A 118 11.77 -0.21 9.98
CA LYS A 118 11.91 -1.27 8.98
C LYS A 118 10.87 -1.12 7.89
N PHE A 119 11.33 -1.07 6.66
CA PHE A 119 10.49 -1.06 5.47
C PHE A 119 10.68 -2.31 4.64
N ASN A 120 9.59 -2.80 4.13
CA ASN A 120 9.59 -3.88 3.16
C ASN A 120 8.56 -3.58 2.08
N SER A 121 8.95 -3.75 0.83
CA SER A 121 8.05 -3.52 -0.30
C SER A 121 8.42 -4.38 -1.50
N ILE A 122 7.41 -4.67 -2.30
CA ILE A 122 7.58 -5.22 -3.65
C ILE A 122 6.94 -4.23 -4.61
N PHE A 123 7.68 -3.85 -5.62
CA PHE A 123 7.25 -2.94 -6.66
C PHE A 123 7.30 -3.65 -8.00
N ILE A 124 6.19 -3.65 -8.74
CA ILE A 124 6.10 -4.28 -10.05
C ILE A 124 5.65 -3.21 -11.05
N ALA A 125 6.39 -3.09 -12.14
CA ALA A 125 6.05 -2.25 -13.28
C ALA A 125 5.80 -3.14 -14.49
N ILE A 126 4.63 -2.99 -15.13
CA ILE A 126 4.25 -3.74 -16.33
C ILE A 126 3.74 -2.79 -17.40
N ASP A 127 4.07 -3.07 -18.67
CA ASP A 127 3.52 -2.32 -19.80
C ASP A 127 2.02 -2.58 -19.95
N SER A 128 1.23 -1.52 -20.19
CA SER A 128 -0.24 -1.62 -20.32
C SER A 128 -0.67 -2.62 -21.39
N ASP A 129 0.00 -2.60 -22.55
CA ASP A 129 -0.30 -3.49 -23.67
C ASP A 129 0.00 -4.95 -23.31
N GLU A 130 1.07 -5.19 -22.57
CA GLU A 130 1.43 -6.54 -22.12
C GLU A 130 0.45 -7.06 -21.07
N LEU A 131 0.04 -6.22 -20.13
CA LEU A 131 -0.99 -6.60 -19.16
C LEU A 131 -2.31 -6.94 -19.88
N ALA A 132 -2.70 -6.14 -20.87
CA ALA A 132 -3.90 -6.40 -21.68
C ALA A 132 -3.81 -7.74 -22.42
N LYS A 133 -2.66 -8.07 -23.00
CA LYS A 133 -2.43 -9.36 -23.68
C LYS A 133 -2.46 -10.52 -22.69
N THR A 134 -1.76 -10.41 -21.56
CA THR A 134 -1.66 -11.47 -20.55
C THR A 134 -3.02 -11.83 -19.97
N LEU A 135 -3.87 -10.83 -19.74
CA LEU A 135 -5.21 -11.03 -19.18
C LEU A 135 -6.27 -11.38 -20.23
N GLY A 136 -5.94 -11.31 -21.52
CA GLY A 136 -6.86 -11.49 -22.63
C GLY A 136 -7.69 -10.23 -22.90
N LEU A 137 -7.82 -9.86 -24.18
CA LEU A 137 -8.50 -8.64 -24.67
C LEU A 137 -10.01 -8.56 -24.36
N HIS A 138 -10.59 -9.56 -23.67
CA HIS A 138 -12.03 -9.69 -23.46
C HIS A 138 -12.47 -9.50 -21.99
N ILE A 139 -11.64 -8.90 -21.15
CA ILE A 139 -12.09 -8.60 -19.77
C ILE A 139 -13.13 -7.48 -19.83
N ASP A 140 -14.39 -7.86 -19.63
CA ASP A 140 -15.48 -6.89 -19.52
C ASP A 140 -15.57 -6.33 -18.09
N ASN A 141 -14.60 -5.49 -17.75
CA ASN A 141 -14.52 -4.80 -16.47
C ASN A 141 -14.15 -3.34 -16.71
N GLU A 142 -15.00 -2.43 -16.27
CA GLU A 142 -14.83 -0.98 -16.44
C GLU A 142 -13.54 -0.45 -15.79
N ILE A 143 -13.13 -1.01 -14.63
CA ILE A 143 -11.88 -0.59 -13.97
C ILE A 143 -10.69 -0.98 -14.84
N PHE A 144 -10.71 -2.19 -15.40
CA PHE A 144 -9.63 -2.67 -16.26
C PHE A 144 -9.52 -1.82 -17.54
N LYS A 145 -10.65 -1.56 -18.21
CA LYS A 145 -10.70 -0.65 -19.37
C LYS A 145 -10.10 0.71 -19.01
N ASN A 146 -10.51 1.27 -17.87
CA ASN A 146 -9.98 2.56 -17.42
C ASN A 146 -8.47 2.51 -17.12
N ILE A 147 -7.94 1.41 -16.57
CA ILE A 147 -6.50 1.25 -16.31
C ILE A 147 -5.72 1.17 -17.62
N ILE A 148 -6.21 0.40 -18.60
CA ILE A 148 -5.52 0.20 -19.88
C ILE A 148 -5.63 1.44 -20.77
N ASP A 149 -6.83 1.96 -20.98
CA ASP A 149 -7.13 2.93 -22.03
C ASP A 149 -6.93 4.40 -21.57
N SER A 150 -6.88 4.65 -20.27
CA SER A 150 -6.79 6.02 -19.79
C SER A 150 -5.42 6.66 -20.07
N GLU A 151 -5.45 7.83 -20.70
CA GLU A 151 -4.30 8.74 -20.77
C GLU A 151 -4.16 9.62 -19.52
N GLN A 152 -5.16 9.58 -18.64
CA GLN A 152 -5.18 10.34 -17.40
C GLN A 152 -4.49 9.58 -16.27
N SER A 153 -3.99 10.33 -15.30
CA SER A 153 -3.42 9.72 -14.10
C SER A 153 -4.52 9.07 -13.27
N ILE A 154 -4.30 7.81 -12.92
CA ILE A 154 -5.17 7.02 -12.04
C ILE A 154 -4.38 6.51 -10.85
N LEU A 155 -5.08 6.35 -9.75
CA LEU A 155 -4.55 5.77 -8.52
C LEU A 155 -5.66 5.03 -7.79
N PHE A 156 -5.38 3.79 -7.45
CA PHE A 156 -6.19 2.97 -6.55
C PHE A 156 -5.33 2.49 -5.40
N GLU A 157 -5.93 2.36 -4.22
CA GLU A 157 -5.29 1.73 -3.07
C GLU A 157 -6.15 0.58 -2.55
N GLU A 158 -5.52 -0.57 -2.31
CA GLU A 158 -6.13 -1.78 -1.76
C GLU A 158 -5.40 -2.22 -0.48
N LEU A 159 -6.07 -3.02 0.32
CA LEU A 159 -5.46 -3.65 1.47
C LEU A 159 -4.74 -4.94 1.07
N ILE A 160 -3.60 -5.20 1.69
CA ILE A 160 -2.88 -6.46 1.52
C ILE A 160 -3.68 -7.59 2.19
N SER A 161 -4.03 -8.61 1.40
CA SER A 161 -4.68 -9.82 1.89
C SER A 161 -3.65 -10.84 2.41
N PRO A 162 -4.06 -11.80 3.27
CA PRO A 162 -3.16 -12.86 3.73
C PRO A 162 -2.53 -13.67 2.59
N LYS A 163 -3.27 -13.87 1.49
CA LYS A 163 -2.75 -14.59 0.33
C LYS A 163 -1.66 -13.80 -0.40
N ILE A 164 -1.80 -12.48 -0.52
CA ILE A 164 -0.76 -11.61 -1.07
C ILE A 164 0.48 -11.61 -0.16
N GLN A 165 0.30 -11.59 1.17
CA GLN A 165 1.42 -11.73 2.10
C GLN A 165 2.16 -13.05 1.92
N GLN A 166 1.44 -14.15 1.74
CA GLN A 166 2.05 -15.46 1.49
C GLN A 166 2.90 -15.46 0.22
N VAL A 167 2.38 -14.96 -0.91
CA VAL A 167 3.15 -14.88 -2.16
C VAL A 167 4.38 -13.98 -2.01
N ALA A 168 4.22 -12.84 -1.31
CA ALA A 168 5.33 -11.95 -1.02
C ALA A 168 6.42 -12.62 -0.15
N LEU A 169 6.02 -13.45 0.82
CA LEU A 169 6.95 -14.21 1.64
C LEU A 169 7.74 -15.22 0.80
N GLU A 170 7.08 -15.92 -0.13
CA GLU A 170 7.74 -16.84 -1.06
C GLU A 170 8.79 -16.12 -1.92
N ILE A 171 8.50 -14.89 -2.37
CA ILE A 171 9.46 -14.04 -3.11
C ILE A 171 10.68 -13.71 -2.25
N ILE A 172 10.46 -13.30 -0.99
CA ILE A 172 11.53 -12.87 -0.09
C ILE A 172 12.41 -14.03 0.35
N GLN A 173 11.82 -15.22 0.52
CA GLN A 173 12.54 -16.44 0.95
C GLN A 173 13.18 -17.21 -0.20
N ALA A 174 12.94 -16.80 -1.45
CA ALA A 174 13.47 -17.50 -2.60
C ALA A 174 15.02 -17.42 -2.66
N GLU A 175 15.65 -18.55 -2.88
CA GLU A 175 17.08 -18.61 -3.19
C GLU A 175 17.32 -18.09 -4.61
N ILE A 176 18.11 -17.02 -4.75
CA ILE A 176 18.33 -16.28 -6.01
C ILE A 176 19.39 -16.94 -6.91
N ARG A 177 19.69 -18.23 -6.76
CA ARG A 177 20.90 -18.82 -7.35
C ARG A 177 20.69 -19.95 -8.35
N ASP A 178 19.45 -20.28 -8.70
CA ASP A 178 19.21 -21.31 -9.69
C ASP A 178 18.88 -20.73 -11.08
N SER A 179 18.99 -21.59 -12.10
CA SER A 179 18.73 -21.21 -13.50
C SER A 179 17.24 -20.90 -13.79
N LEU A 180 16.33 -21.17 -12.86
CA LEU A 180 14.89 -20.94 -12.96
C LEU A 180 14.42 -19.72 -12.17
N SER A 181 15.32 -19.02 -11.50
CA SER A 181 14.99 -17.89 -10.62
C SER A 181 14.17 -16.80 -11.35
N ASP A 182 14.58 -16.38 -12.54
CA ASP A 182 13.85 -15.35 -13.30
C ASP A 182 12.43 -15.82 -13.67
N PHE A 183 12.29 -17.09 -14.03
CA PHE A 183 10.98 -17.67 -14.32
C PHE A 183 10.09 -17.74 -13.07
N PHE A 184 10.67 -18.15 -11.93
CA PHE A 184 9.96 -18.14 -10.64
C PHE A 184 9.48 -16.74 -10.29
N PHE A 185 10.36 -15.72 -10.32
CA PHE A 185 10.00 -14.36 -9.99
C PHE A 185 8.96 -13.78 -10.95
N LYS A 186 8.98 -14.15 -12.24
CA LYS A 186 7.95 -13.76 -13.21
C LYS A 186 6.59 -14.33 -12.83
N ILE A 187 6.50 -15.63 -12.52
CA ILE A 187 5.25 -16.26 -12.08
C ILE A 187 4.71 -15.56 -10.82
N LYS A 188 5.59 -15.26 -9.84
CA LYS A 188 5.17 -14.61 -8.60
C LYS A 188 4.74 -13.16 -8.81
N ALA A 189 5.36 -12.42 -9.71
CA ALA A 189 4.93 -11.08 -10.10
C ALA A 189 3.53 -11.10 -10.74
N GLU A 190 3.29 -12.02 -11.67
CA GLU A 190 1.98 -12.21 -12.31
C GLU A 190 0.91 -12.67 -11.31
N GLU A 191 1.25 -13.54 -10.35
CA GLU A 191 0.36 -13.96 -9.27
C GLU A 191 -0.04 -12.79 -8.37
N LEU A 192 0.90 -11.93 -7.99
CA LEU A 192 0.62 -10.70 -7.21
C LEU A 192 -0.29 -9.75 -7.98
N ILE A 193 -0.03 -9.53 -9.28
CA ILE A 193 -0.89 -8.72 -10.15
C ILE A 193 -2.30 -9.30 -10.21
N TYR A 194 -2.43 -10.61 -10.47
CA TYR A 194 -3.72 -11.30 -10.52
C TYR A 194 -4.52 -11.14 -9.22
N LEU A 195 -3.89 -11.40 -8.08
CA LEU A 195 -4.54 -11.29 -6.76
C LEU A 195 -5.01 -9.86 -6.50
N THR A 196 -4.20 -8.88 -6.87
CA THR A 196 -4.51 -7.46 -6.71
C THR A 196 -5.69 -7.05 -7.59
N LEU A 197 -5.68 -7.40 -8.88
CA LEU A 197 -6.75 -7.10 -9.81
C LEU A 197 -8.05 -7.81 -9.41
N LYS A 198 -7.97 -9.04 -8.90
CA LYS A 198 -9.13 -9.78 -8.39
C LYS A 198 -9.83 -9.04 -7.24
N GLU A 199 -9.09 -8.37 -6.34
CA GLU A 199 -9.69 -7.54 -5.30
C GLU A 199 -10.23 -6.23 -5.88
N LEU A 200 -9.46 -5.57 -6.73
CA LEU A 200 -9.85 -4.30 -7.35
C LEU A 200 -11.15 -4.42 -8.16
N PHE A 201 -11.33 -5.53 -8.88
CA PHE A 201 -12.51 -5.76 -9.74
C PHE A 201 -13.81 -6.02 -8.95
N LYS A 202 -13.73 -6.24 -7.65
CA LYS A 202 -14.91 -6.33 -6.77
C LYS A 202 -15.54 -4.96 -6.46
N ARG A 203 -14.85 -3.86 -6.81
CA ARG A 203 -15.36 -2.52 -6.53
C ARG A 203 -16.62 -2.23 -7.34
N GLU A 204 -17.65 -1.78 -6.66
CA GLU A 204 -18.88 -1.30 -7.29
C GLU A 204 -18.72 0.14 -7.81
N ASN A 205 -19.30 0.42 -8.98
CA ASN A 205 -19.31 1.76 -9.60
C ASN A 205 -17.92 2.41 -9.80
N PRO A 206 -17.12 1.89 -10.71
CA PRO A 206 -15.74 2.29 -10.91
C PRO A 206 -15.57 3.58 -11.75
N THR A 207 -16.43 4.58 -11.61
CA THR A 207 -16.21 5.85 -12.30
C THR A 207 -14.85 6.43 -11.93
N THR A 208 -13.92 6.38 -12.86
CA THR A 208 -12.59 6.98 -12.72
C THR A 208 -12.63 8.42 -13.19
N HIS A 209 -12.20 9.31 -12.33
CA HIS A 209 -11.98 10.71 -12.66
C HIS A 209 -10.49 11.00 -12.73
N ALA A 210 -10.11 11.93 -13.58
CA ALA A 210 -8.74 12.42 -13.62
C ALA A 210 -8.28 12.86 -12.23
N LEU A 211 -7.17 12.31 -11.80
CA LEU A 211 -6.55 12.70 -10.54
C LEU A 211 -5.42 13.70 -10.82
N ASN A 212 -5.43 14.81 -10.12
CA ASN A 212 -4.28 15.70 -10.05
C ASN A 212 -3.51 15.47 -8.74
N GLN A 213 -2.24 15.80 -8.76
CA GLN A 213 -1.34 15.58 -7.63
C GLN A 213 -1.79 16.28 -6.34
N ILE A 214 -2.27 17.52 -6.45
CA ILE A 214 -2.69 18.32 -5.30
C ILE A 214 -3.89 17.67 -4.61
N ASP A 215 -4.86 17.19 -5.37
CA ASP A 215 -6.02 16.52 -4.84
C ASP A 215 -5.63 15.20 -4.15
N VAL A 216 -4.75 14.41 -4.77
CA VAL A 216 -4.24 13.15 -4.19
C VAL A 216 -3.54 13.42 -2.86
N GLN A 217 -2.61 14.38 -2.80
CA GLN A 217 -1.91 14.75 -1.58
C GLN A 217 -2.88 15.19 -0.47
N LYS A 218 -3.89 15.98 -0.81
CA LYS A 218 -4.93 16.44 0.12
C LYS A 218 -5.74 15.28 0.69
N ILE A 219 -6.15 14.33 -0.16
CA ILE A 219 -6.92 13.14 0.26
C ILE A 219 -6.07 12.27 1.20
N TYR A 220 -4.80 12.04 0.88
CA TYR A 220 -3.91 11.29 1.75
C TYR A 220 -3.66 11.99 3.09
N LYS A 221 -3.50 13.32 3.09
CA LYS A 221 -3.38 14.09 4.34
C LYS A 221 -4.56 13.89 5.28
N VAL A 222 -5.79 13.92 4.75
CA VAL A 222 -6.99 13.66 5.54
C VAL A 222 -7.01 12.22 6.03
N ARG A 223 -6.67 11.24 5.17
CA ARG A 223 -6.57 9.84 5.58
C ARG A 223 -5.61 9.66 6.77
N ASP A 224 -4.43 10.25 6.68
CA ASP A 224 -3.41 10.13 7.74
C ASP A 224 -3.88 10.76 9.05
N GLN A 225 -4.55 11.93 8.98
CA GLN A 225 -5.13 12.59 10.13
C GLN A 225 -6.17 11.71 10.84
N ILE A 226 -7.12 11.11 10.12
CA ILE A 226 -8.15 10.28 10.75
C ILE A 226 -7.62 8.97 11.33
N LEU A 227 -6.46 8.52 10.85
CA LEU A 227 -5.81 7.32 11.39
C LEU A 227 -5.04 7.62 12.69
N THR A 228 -4.61 8.86 12.91
CA THR A 228 -3.98 9.28 14.17
C THR A 228 -5.02 9.59 15.26
N GLU A 229 -6.20 10.09 14.89
CA GLU A 229 -7.27 10.50 15.81
C GLU A 229 -8.47 9.53 15.71
N ILE A 230 -8.21 8.25 15.90
CA ILE A 230 -9.18 7.18 15.62
C ILE A 230 -10.37 7.12 16.59
N SER A 231 -10.28 7.78 17.74
CA SER A 231 -11.33 7.78 18.78
C SER A 231 -12.48 8.74 18.49
N GLU A 232 -12.25 9.79 17.69
CA GLU A 232 -13.26 10.78 17.38
C GLU A 232 -13.82 10.59 15.97
N PRO A 233 -15.15 10.37 15.81
CA PRO A 233 -15.75 10.26 14.50
C PRO A 233 -15.61 11.59 13.74
N PRO A 234 -14.91 11.60 12.60
CA PRO A 234 -14.66 12.84 11.88
C PRO A 234 -15.90 13.35 11.14
N ILE A 235 -16.04 14.66 11.04
CA ILE A 235 -17.10 15.32 10.29
C ILE A 235 -16.59 15.59 8.88
N ILE A 236 -17.19 14.96 7.87
CA ILE A 236 -16.74 15.08 6.45
C ILE A 236 -16.70 16.54 5.98
N LYS A 237 -17.69 17.35 6.37
CA LYS A 237 -17.77 18.78 6.01
C LYS A 237 -16.53 19.53 6.45
N ASP A 238 -16.09 19.29 7.69
CA ASP A 238 -14.92 19.98 8.27
C ASP A 238 -13.62 19.52 7.60
N LEU A 239 -13.47 18.21 7.39
CA LEU A 239 -12.33 17.65 6.68
C LEU A 239 -12.22 18.16 5.23
N ALA A 240 -13.33 18.18 4.50
CA ALA A 240 -13.35 18.69 3.14
C ALA A 240 -13.00 20.19 3.09
N SER A 241 -13.57 20.98 4.01
CA SER A 241 -13.27 22.42 4.16
C SER A 241 -11.80 22.65 4.48
N GLN A 242 -11.22 21.89 5.40
CA GLN A 242 -9.81 22.00 5.82
C GLN A 242 -8.83 21.85 4.64
N ILE A 243 -9.17 21.00 3.67
CA ILE A 243 -8.35 20.77 2.48
C ILE A 243 -8.79 21.61 1.25
N GLY A 244 -9.80 22.50 1.42
CA GLY A 244 -10.32 23.33 0.34
C GLY A 244 -10.97 22.52 -0.78
N MET A 245 -11.82 21.53 -0.41
CA MET A 245 -12.65 20.74 -1.33
C MET A 245 -14.12 20.83 -0.98
N SER A 246 -15.01 20.67 -1.97
CA SER A 246 -16.42 20.40 -1.68
C SER A 246 -16.59 18.97 -1.14
N GLU A 247 -17.60 18.74 -0.29
CA GLU A 247 -17.86 17.39 0.25
C GLU A 247 -18.10 16.35 -0.85
N SER A 248 -18.77 16.72 -1.94
CA SER A 248 -19.03 15.81 -3.06
C SER A 248 -17.74 15.41 -3.77
N LYS A 249 -16.82 16.35 -4.01
CA LYS A 249 -15.50 16.06 -4.59
C LYS A 249 -14.68 15.17 -3.64
N PHE A 250 -14.65 15.50 -2.35
CA PHE A 250 -13.97 14.70 -1.34
C PHE A 250 -14.46 13.25 -1.31
N LYS A 251 -15.78 13.04 -1.13
CA LYS A 251 -16.39 11.70 -1.09
C LYS A 251 -16.08 10.87 -2.34
N ARG A 252 -16.17 11.50 -3.50
CA ARG A 252 -15.91 10.88 -4.80
C ARG A 252 -14.45 10.43 -4.93
N LEU A 253 -13.49 11.33 -4.69
CA LEU A 253 -12.06 11.02 -4.82
C LEU A 253 -11.61 10.02 -3.76
N PHE A 254 -12.11 10.14 -2.53
CA PHE A 254 -11.82 9.20 -1.46
C PHE A 254 -12.27 7.78 -1.84
N LYS A 255 -13.53 7.64 -2.29
CA LYS A 255 -14.06 6.34 -2.75
C LYS A 255 -13.30 5.81 -3.97
N GLN A 256 -12.92 6.66 -4.92
CA GLN A 256 -12.13 6.25 -6.07
C GLN A 256 -10.78 5.67 -5.65
N ILE A 257 -10.04 6.34 -4.77
CA ILE A 257 -8.70 5.92 -4.34
C ILE A 257 -8.79 4.68 -3.47
N PHE A 258 -9.62 4.69 -2.41
CA PHE A 258 -9.64 3.66 -1.36
C PHE A 258 -10.72 2.59 -1.54
N GLY A 259 -11.58 2.69 -2.56
CA GLY A 259 -12.65 1.71 -2.83
C GLY A 259 -13.88 1.81 -1.94
N ASP A 260 -13.74 2.42 -0.79
CA ASP A 260 -14.79 2.52 0.22
C ASP A 260 -15.29 3.96 0.40
N SER A 261 -16.52 4.11 0.91
CA SER A 261 -16.91 5.40 1.45
C SER A 261 -16.00 5.77 2.63
N PHE A 262 -15.86 7.07 2.87
CA PHE A 262 -15.05 7.58 3.98
C PHE A 262 -15.38 6.93 5.33
N PHE A 263 -16.65 6.84 5.68
CA PHE A 263 -17.07 6.22 6.95
C PHE A 263 -16.83 4.72 6.99
N SER A 264 -17.04 4.00 5.88
CA SER A 264 -16.74 2.57 5.80
C SER A 264 -15.24 2.31 6.00
N TYR A 265 -14.39 3.10 5.34
CA TYR A 265 -12.94 3.03 5.49
C TYR A 265 -12.49 3.28 6.94
N TYR A 266 -12.96 4.38 7.54
CA TYR A 266 -12.69 4.73 8.92
C TYR A 266 -13.12 3.62 9.89
N GLN A 267 -14.32 3.07 9.69
CA GLN A 267 -14.84 2.00 10.54
C GLN A 267 -14.07 0.69 10.41
N LYS A 268 -13.70 0.31 9.18
CA LYS A 268 -12.81 -0.84 8.94
C LYS A 268 -11.49 -0.70 9.70
N PHE A 269 -10.94 0.51 9.67
CA PHE A 269 -9.67 0.79 10.34
C PHE A 269 -9.80 0.72 11.87
N ARG A 270 -10.86 1.31 12.45
CA ARG A 270 -11.16 1.20 13.88
C ARG A 270 -11.28 -0.25 14.33
N MET A 271 -11.92 -1.10 13.53
CA MET A 271 -12.08 -2.53 13.87
C MET A 271 -10.79 -3.32 13.76
N LYS A 272 -9.91 -2.98 12.82
CA LYS A 272 -8.56 -3.56 12.76
C LYS A 272 -7.73 -3.18 13.99
N GLU A 273 -7.80 -1.92 14.42
CA GLU A 273 -7.13 -1.48 15.64
C GLU A 273 -7.71 -2.13 16.90
N ALA A 274 -9.04 -2.27 16.96
CA ALA A 274 -9.69 -3.03 18.03
C ALA A 274 -9.16 -4.48 18.10
N ALA A 275 -9.05 -5.14 16.95
CA ALA A 275 -8.52 -6.51 16.89
C ALA A 275 -7.06 -6.58 17.37
N ARG A 276 -6.23 -5.60 17.01
CA ARG A 276 -4.84 -5.50 17.47
C ARG A 276 -4.78 -5.34 19.00
N LEU A 277 -5.51 -4.38 19.56
CA LEU A 277 -5.54 -4.13 21.01
C LEU A 277 -6.06 -5.34 21.80
N LEU A 278 -7.07 -6.05 21.27
CA LEU A 278 -7.58 -7.26 21.89
C LEU A 278 -6.59 -8.44 21.79
N LYS A 279 -5.80 -8.51 20.72
CA LYS A 279 -4.75 -9.54 20.55
C LYS A 279 -3.61 -9.35 21.55
N GLU A 280 -3.21 -8.13 21.83
CA GLU A 280 -2.19 -7.78 22.84
C GLU A 280 -2.64 -8.12 24.24
N ASN A 281 -3.95 -8.25 24.47
CA ASN A 281 -4.59 -8.69 25.73
C ASN A 281 -4.25 -7.85 26.98
N GLU A 282 -3.79 -6.61 26.77
CA GLU A 282 -3.49 -5.65 27.85
C GLU A 282 -4.73 -4.88 28.33
N MET A 283 -5.78 -4.83 27.49
CA MET A 283 -7.01 -4.09 27.73
C MET A 283 -8.23 -5.02 27.67
N SER A 284 -9.22 -4.77 28.54
CA SER A 284 -10.51 -5.46 28.45
C SER A 284 -11.28 -5.03 27.20
N VAL A 285 -12.25 -5.84 26.77
CA VAL A 285 -13.15 -5.51 25.64
C VAL A 285 -13.81 -4.14 25.79
N SER A 286 -14.22 -3.81 27.04
CA SER A 286 -14.84 -2.51 27.32
C SER A 286 -13.85 -1.35 27.19
N GLN A 287 -12.65 -1.52 27.71
CA GLN A 287 -11.60 -0.49 27.58
C GLN A 287 -11.23 -0.25 26.11
N VAL A 288 -11.09 -1.32 25.30
CA VAL A 288 -10.86 -1.18 23.86
C VAL A 288 -12.01 -0.45 23.18
N GLY A 289 -13.26 -0.79 23.48
CA GLY A 289 -14.42 -0.09 22.92
C GLY A 289 -14.41 1.41 23.25
N PHE A 290 -14.19 1.76 24.50
CA PHE A 290 -14.12 3.18 24.93
C PHE A 290 -12.91 3.93 24.35
N SER A 291 -11.72 3.31 24.31
CA SER A 291 -10.52 3.95 23.75
C SER A 291 -10.64 4.26 22.26
N LEU A 292 -11.51 3.52 21.56
CA LEU A 292 -11.84 3.77 20.16
C LEU A 292 -13.07 4.69 19.98
N GLY A 293 -13.59 5.31 21.04
CA GLY A 293 -14.66 6.30 20.99
C GLY A 293 -16.07 5.71 20.85
N PHE A 294 -16.29 4.44 21.24
CA PHE A 294 -17.63 3.89 21.32
C PHE A 294 -18.27 4.20 22.68
N SER A 295 -19.36 4.94 22.69
CA SER A 295 -20.16 5.18 23.91
C SER A 295 -21.07 3.97 24.24
N ASN A 296 -21.37 3.11 23.26
CA ASN A 296 -22.21 1.94 23.41
C ASN A 296 -21.44 0.66 23.05
N LEU A 297 -21.17 -0.16 24.06
CA LEU A 297 -20.40 -1.40 23.91
C LEU A 297 -21.14 -2.50 23.14
N SER A 298 -22.48 -2.50 23.16
CA SER A 298 -23.26 -3.43 22.34
C SER A 298 -23.13 -3.09 20.85
N HIS A 299 -23.11 -1.80 20.53
CA HIS A 299 -22.83 -1.31 19.17
C HIS A 299 -21.40 -1.65 18.76
N PHE A 300 -20.42 -1.42 19.63
CA PHE A 300 -19.03 -1.85 19.38
C PHE A 300 -18.95 -3.34 19.05
N ALA A 301 -19.55 -4.19 19.89
CA ALA A 301 -19.49 -5.64 19.70
C ALA A 301 -20.12 -6.10 18.38
N LYS A 302 -21.24 -5.48 17.99
CA LYS A 302 -21.91 -5.75 16.71
C LYS A 302 -21.02 -5.38 15.53
N VAL A 303 -20.50 -4.15 15.51
CA VAL A 303 -19.66 -3.65 14.44
C VAL A 303 -18.35 -4.44 14.33
N PHE A 304 -17.77 -4.82 15.47
CA PHE A 304 -16.58 -5.67 15.50
C PHE A 304 -16.86 -7.04 14.89
N GLU A 305 -17.98 -7.67 15.24
CA GLU A 305 -18.39 -8.98 14.69
C GLU A 305 -18.64 -8.90 13.17
N GLU A 306 -19.28 -7.83 12.69
CA GLU A 306 -19.51 -7.59 11.26
C GLU A 306 -18.19 -7.48 10.45
N HIS A 307 -17.15 -6.87 11.03
CA HIS A 307 -15.88 -6.64 10.31
C HIS A 307 -14.83 -7.75 10.51
N ILE A 308 -14.85 -8.40 11.67
CA ILE A 308 -13.83 -9.39 12.08
C ILE A 308 -14.35 -10.82 11.98
N GLY A 309 -15.67 -11.00 11.88
CA GLY A 309 -16.32 -12.30 11.74
C GLY A 309 -16.52 -13.05 13.07
N MET A 310 -16.19 -12.44 14.22
CA MET A 310 -16.41 -13.02 15.54
C MET A 310 -16.57 -11.95 16.63
N LYS A 311 -17.22 -12.30 17.73
CA LYS A 311 -17.41 -11.37 18.86
C LYS A 311 -16.09 -10.99 19.53
N PRO A 312 -15.92 -9.74 20.03
CA PRO A 312 -14.69 -9.25 20.65
C PRO A 312 -14.15 -10.15 21.75
N LYS A 313 -15.05 -10.63 22.65
CA LYS A 313 -14.67 -11.51 23.76
C LYS A 313 -14.15 -12.87 23.29
N SER A 314 -14.72 -13.42 22.22
CA SER A 314 -14.27 -14.69 21.61
C SER A 314 -12.94 -14.48 20.89
N PHE A 315 -12.77 -13.35 20.21
CA PHE A 315 -11.54 -12.95 19.57
C PHE A 315 -10.38 -12.82 20.59
N GLN A 316 -10.61 -12.13 21.71
CA GLN A 316 -9.61 -11.93 22.76
C GLN A 316 -9.17 -13.25 23.42
N LYS A 317 -10.11 -14.20 23.62
CA LYS A 317 -9.81 -15.51 24.21
C LYS A 317 -9.09 -16.46 23.28
N LYS A 318 -9.08 -16.22 21.98
CA LYS A 318 -8.43 -17.08 21.01
C LYS A 318 -6.91 -17.07 21.26
N LYS A 319 -6.33 -18.25 21.43
CA LYS A 319 -4.86 -18.39 21.50
C LYS A 319 -4.30 -18.05 20.13
N TRP A 320 -3.66 -16.90 20.01
CA TRP A 320 -2.89 -16.52 18.83
C TRP A 320 -1.50 -17.16 18.98
N ILE A 321 -1.10 -17.97 18.03
CA ILE A 321 0.28 -18.48 17.99
C ILE A 321 1.14 -17.22 17.77
N GLN A 322 2.03 -16.96 18.71
CA GLN A 322 3.06 -15.92 18.53
C GLN A 322 4.05 -16.52 17.53
N ASP A 323 4.01 -16.03 16.30
CA ASP A 323 5.01 -16.29 15.25
C ASP A 323 6.26 -15.43 15.51
#